data_df2732503c3820671d91e01021021857
#
_entry.id   df2732503c3820671d91e01021021857
#
_cell.length_a   1.000
_cell.length_b   1.000
_cell.length_c   1.000
_cell.angle_alpha   90.00
_cell.angle_beta   90.00
_cell.angle_gamma   90.00
#
_symmetry.space_group_name_H-M   'P 1'
#
loop_
_entity.id
_entity.type
_entity.pdbx_description
1 polymer ?
#
loop_
_entity_poly.entity_id
_entity_poly.type
_entity_poly.pdbx_seq_one_letter_code
_entity_poly.pdbx_strand_id
1 'polypeptide(L)'
;STGAAIRLALWLALHTGRAELYDDVERLIRARIIPGQTTEADGRDDPGTAMPRLQLGAWGANQYPHAGKGANPSGTAEIAHTLSAVYQHITAREAAGLVVRMHFDYADDSIEITTSRNEEATTTVRPRVHDNVLLRLPAWAPAETVRITVDGRQISPLTVGRFACVPKELLRVGSEIVLRHALPARQTTETMPAGDTYQFAWRGDEIVGVHPNDWPMPFYPTLETREPD
;
A
#
# COMPACT_ATOMS: atom_id res chain seq x y z
N SER A 1 -13.24 6.65 10.37
CA SER A 1 -11.81 6.97 10.15
C SER A 1 -11.20 6.04 9.11
N THR A 2 -10.09 6.45 8.51
CA THR A 2 -9.38 5.64 7.51
C THR A 2 -8.88 4.32 8.10
N GLY A 3 -8.39 4.32 9.33
CA GLY A 3 -7.93 3.12 10.02
C GLY A 3 -9.06 2.10 10.21
N ALA A 4 -10.27 2.53 10.55
CA ALA A 4 -11.42 1.64 10.66
C ALA A 4 -11.79 1.02 9.29
N ALA A 5 -11.73 1.80 8.20
CA ALA A 5 -11.99 1.30 6.84
C ALA A 5 -10.96 0.23 6.44
N ILE A 6 -9.68 0.46 6.73
CA ILE A 6 -8.61 -0.52 6.47
C ILE A 6 -8.86 -1.81 7.25
N ARG A 7 -9.15 -1.72 8.55
CA ARG A 7 -9.42 -2.91 9.37
C ARG A 7 -10.66 -3.66 8.92
N LEU A 8 -11.71 -2.95 8.47
CA LEU A 8 -12.91 -3.57 7.92
C LEU A 8 -12.61 -4.31 6.61
N ALA A 9 -11.87 -3.68 5.68
CA ALA A 9 -11.46 -4.32 4.43
C ALA A 9 -10.60 -5.56 4.69
N LEU A 10 -9.63 -5.45 5.60
CA LEU A 10 -8.78 -6.57 6.02
C LEU A 10 -9.62 -7.71 6.63
N TRP A 11 -10.52 -7.40 7.55
CA TRP A 11 -11.39 -8.38 8.18
C TRP A 11 -12.27 -9.10 7.15
N LEU A 12 -12.88 -8.34 6.23
CA LEU A 12 -13.68 -8.92 5.15
C LEU A 12 -12.84 -9.81 4.24
N ALA A 13 -11.64 -9.38 3.84
CA ALA A 13 -10.74 -10.19 3.02
C ALA A 13 -10.42 -11.54 3.70
N LEU A 14 -10.11 -11.51 4.99
CA LEU A 14 -9.76 -12.69 5.78
C LEU A 14 -10.93 -13.68 5.95
N HIS A 15 -12.14 -13.18 6.11
CA HIS A 15 -13.31 -14.03 6.45
C HIS A 15 -14.18 -14.39 5.24
N THR A 16 -14.08 -13.65 4.14
CA THR A 16 -14.89 -13.92 2.95
C THR A 16 -14.11 -14.51 1.78
N GLY A 17 -12.77 -14.55 1.87
CA GLY A 17 -11.89 -14.98 0.79
C GLY A 17 -11.81 -14.00 -0.39
N ARG A 18 -12.36 -12.79 -0.25
CA ARG A 18 -12.34 -11.74 -1.28
C ARG A 18 -10.97 -11.06 -1.32
N ALA A 19 -10.06 -11.64 -2.08
CA ALA A 19 -8.67 -11.20 -2.14
C ALA A 19 -8.49 -9.78 -2.71
N GLU A 20 -9.45 -9.28 -3.49
CA GLU A 20 -9.46 -7.90 -4.00
C GLU A 20 -9.53 -6.84 -2.89
N LEU A 21 -10.05 -7.18 -1.72
CA LEU A 21 -10.10 -6.26 -0.57
C LEU A 21 -8.71 -5.98 0.03
N TYR A 22 -7.72 -6.82 -0.21
CA TYR A 22 -6.33 -6.49 0.13
C TYR A 22 -5.80 -5.34 -0.73
N ASP A 23 -6.31 -5.15 -1.97
CA ASP A 23 -5.97 -3.96 -2.77
C ASP A 23 -6.51 -2.68 -2.12
N ASP A 24 -7.70 -2.73 -1.50
CA ASP A 24 -8.25 -1.60 -0.75
C ASP A 24 -7.40 -1.27 0.49
N VAL A 25 -6.95 -2.30 1.22
CA VAL A 25 -6.03 -2.13 2.36
C VAL A 25 -4.74 -1.44 1.91
N GLU A 26 -4.09 -1.94 0.86
CA GLU A 26 -2.85 -1.37 0.35
C GLU A 26 -3.04 0.05 -0.17
N ARG A 27 -4.10 0.30 -0.95
CA ARG A 27 -4.42 1.61 -1.49
C ARG A 27 -4.64 2.64 -0.40
N LEU A 28 -5.43 2.32 0.63
CA LEU A 28 -5.69 3.24 1.74
C LEU A 28 -4.42 3.53 2.57
N ILE A 29 -3.55 2.53 2.73
CA ILE A 29 -2.27 2.74 3.39
C ILE A 29 -1.38 3.66 2.56
N ARG A 30 -1.20 3.38 1.27
CA ARG A 30 -0.33 4.18 0.39
C ARG A 30 -0.87 5.57 0.12
N ALA A 31 -2.18 5.68 -0.13
CA ALA A 31 -2.79 6.96 -0.46
C ALA A 31 -3.02 7.86 0.77
N ARG A 32 -3.19 7.31 1.98
CA ARG A 32 -3.59 8.12 3.13
C ARG A 32 -2.73 7.96 4.36
N ILE A 33 -2.35 6.72 4.71
CA ILE A 33 -1.63 6.50 5.97
C ILE A 33 -0.18 6.94 5.85
N ILE A 34 0.54 6.47 4.82
CA ILE A 34 1.96 6.81 4.62
C ILE A 34 2.14 8.32 4.44
N PRO A 35 1.42 8.99 3.52
CA PRO A 35 1.55 10.45 3.38
C PRO A 35 1.06 11.22 4.61
N GLY A 36 0.23 10.61 5.43
CA GLY A 36 -0.31 11.20 6.65
C GLY A 36 0.62 11.17 7.85
N GLN A 37 1.74 10.45 7.77
CA GLN A 37 2.71 10.40 8.85
C GLN A 37 3.59 11.66 8.84
N THR A 38 3.80 12.25 10.00
CA THR A 38 4.74 13.37 10.17
C THR A 38 6.16 12.83 10.15
N THR A 39 6.89 13.06 9.06
CA THR A 39 8.27 12.61 8.86
C THR A 39 9.28 13.76 8.96
N GLU A 40 8.82 15.00 8.78
CA GLU A 40 9.63 16.20 8.87
C GLU A 40 9.13 17.08 10.03
N ALA A 41 10.04 17.63 10.81
CA ALA A 41 9.72 18.67 11.75
C ALA A 41 9.32 19.90 10.94
N ASP A 42 8.04 20.26 10.92
CA ASP A 42 7.60 21.54 10.40
C ASP A 42 8.31 22.62 11.24
N GLY A 43 9.29 23.32 10.64
CA GLY A 43 10.04 24.41 11.26
C GLY A 43 9.22 25.65 11.56
N ARG A 44 7.89 25.55 11.46
CA ARG A 44 6.96 26.59 11.91
C ARG A 44 6.68 26.37 13.38
N ASP A 45 7.43 27.10 14.19
CA ASP A 45 7.06 27.35 15.58
C ASP A 45 5.68 28.00 15.60
N ASP A 46 4.62 27.18 15.70
CA ASP A 46 3.32 27.66 16.07
C ASP A 46 3.39 27.94 17.57
N PRO A 47 3.36 29.23 18.01
CA PRO A 47 3.49 29.57 19.43
C PRO A 47 2.44 28.95 20.34
N GLY A 48 1.40 28.33 19.78
CA GLY A 48 0.36 27.60 20.49
C GLY A 48 0.58 26.09 20.63
N THR A 49 1.57 25.50 19.94
CA THR A 49 1.85 24.06 20.00
C THR A 49 3.17 23.77 20.71
N ALA A 50 3.08 23.45 21.98
CA ALA A 50 4.22 23.25 22.86
C ALA A 50 5.15 22.06 22.53
N MET A 51 5.01 21.34 21.39
CA MET A 51 5.72 20.07 21.16
C MET A 51 6.04 19.70 19.71
N PRO A 52 6.78 20.50 18.91
CA PRO A 52 7.10 20.10 17.52
C PRO A 52 7.87 18.77 17.42
N ARG A 53 8.78 18.50 18.37
CA ARG A 53 9.64 17.30 18.33
C ARG A 53 8.95 15.99 18.73
N LEU A 54 7.85 16.04 19.48
CA LEU A 54 7.09 14.86 19.88
C LEU A 54 6.07 14.41 18.82
N GLN A 55 6.01 15.10 17.70
CA GLN A 55 5.06 14.82 16.62
C GLN A 55 5.65 13.99 15.49
N LEU A 56 6.98 13.86 15.41
CA LEU A 56 7.64 13.01 14.42
C LEU A 56 7.17 11.56 14.58
N GLY A 57 6.78 10.96 13.47
CA GLY A 57 6.24 9.61 13.45
C GLY A 57 4.75 9.51 13.83
N ALA A 58 4.12 10.60 14.27
CA ALA A 58 2.71 10.63 14.63
C ALA A 58 1.80 10.85 13.41
N TRP A 59 0.52 10.56 13.60
CA TRP A 59 -0.55 10.92 12.67
C TRP A 59 -1.48 11.90 13.33
N GLY A 60 -1.79 13.01 12.64
CA GLY A 60 -2.63 14.08 13.14
C GLY A 60 -3.79 14.43 12.21
N ALA A 61 -4.45 15.55 12.51
CA ALA A 61 -5.38 16.19 11.58
C ALA A 61 -4.56 16.84 10.47
N ASN A 62 -4.21 16.05 9.47
CA ASN A 62 -3.24 16.41 8.46
C ASN A 62 -3.81 17.34 7.44
N GLN A 63 -3.06 18.36 7.22
CA GLN A 63 -3.28 19.33 6.17
C GLN A 63 -2.20 19.25 5.09
N TYR A 64 -1.14 18.43 5.33
CA TYR A 64 -0.05 18.19 4.35
C TYR A 64 0.37 16.72 4.30
N PRO A 65 0.91 16.27 3.18
CA PRO A 65 1.72 15.07 3.16
C PRO A 65 2.94 15.25 4.07
N HIS A 66 3.21 14.25 4.91
CA HIS A 66 4.40 14.17 5.77
C HIS A 66 4.58 15.29 6.80
N ALA A 67 3.75 16.33 6.77
CA ALA A 67 3.77 17.42 7.75
C ALA A 67 2.37 17.59 8.36
N GLY A 68 2.25 17.43 9.66
CA GLY A 68 0.98 17.57 10.37
C GLY A 68 1.02 18.71 11.39
N LYS A 69 -0.04 19.51 11.47
CA LYS A 69 -0.26 20.36 12.63
C LYS A 69 -0.91 19.54 13.72
N GLY A 70 -0.21 19.37 14.81
CA GLY A 70 -0.70 18.75 16.02
C GLY A 70 -0.88 17.22 15.94
N ALA A 71 -0.11 16.51 16.75
CA ALA A 71 -0.36 15.10 16.97
C ALA A 71 -1.74 14.92 17.62
N ASN A 72 -2.58 14.11 16.99
CA ASN A 72 -3.79 13.63 17.65
C ASN A 72 -3.46 12.25 18.27
N PRO A 73 -3.33 12.14 19.62
CA PRO A 73 -2.96 10.89 20.26
C PRO A 73 -3.91 9.74 19.92
N SER A 74 -5.20 10.00 19.82
CA SER A 74 -6.21 8.98 19.46
C SER A 74 -6.06 8.56 17.99
N GLY A 75 -5.81 9.48 17.08
CA GLY A 75 -5.54 9.20 15.67
C GLY A 75 -4.26 8.39 15.50
N THR A 76 -3.19 8.76 16.19
CA THR A 76 -1.92 8.04 16.18
C THR A 76 -2.09 6.61 16.72
N ALA A 77 -2.78 6.44 17.85
CA ALA A 77 -3.04 5.13 18.44
C ALA A 77 -3.90 4.25 17.51
N GLU A 78 -4.91 4.82 16.88
CA GLU A 78 -5.74 4.11 15.90
C GLU A 78 -4.93 3.62 14.70
N ILE A 79 -4.07 4.49 14.15
CA ILE A 79 -3.23 4.12 13.01
C ILE A 79 -2.20 3.06 13.41
N ALA A 80 -1.54 3.21 14.57
CA ALA A 80 -0.61 2.21 15.08
C ALA A 80 -1.27 0.84 15.23
N HIS A 81 -2.48 0.79 15.80
CA HIS A 81 -3.27 -0.43 15.90
C HIS A 81 -3.62 -1.01 14.52
N THR A 82 -4.00 -0.14 13.57
CA THR A 82 -4.32 -0.57 12.19
C THR A 82 -3.10 -1.15 11.49
N LEU A 83 -1.95 -0.48 11.55
CA LEU A 83 -0.71 -0.97 10.94
C LEU A 83 -0.24 -2.28 11.58
N SER A 84 -0.38 -2.43 12.90
CA SER A 84 -0.10 -3.68 13.59
C SER A 84 -0.98 -4.82 13.09
N ALA A 85 -2.28 -4.59 12.93
CA ALA A 85 -3.20 -5.59 12.38
C ALA A 85 -2.86 -5.95 10.93
N VAL A 86 -2.51 -4.96 10.10
CA VAL A 86 -2.08 -5.20 8.71
C VAL A 86 -0.78 -6.00 8.68
N TYR A 87 0.22 -5.61 9.48
CA TYR A 87 1.53 -6.27 9.55
C TYR A 87 1.41 -7.77 9.88
N GLN A 88 0.55 -8.11 10.84
CA GLN A 88 0.28 -9.49 11.23
C GLN A 88 -0.35 -10.35 10.13
N HIS A 89 -0.90 -9.73 9.07
CA HIS A 89 -1.61 -10.40 8.00
C HIS A 89 -1.00 -10.19 6.61
N ILE A 90 0.21 -9.58 6.51
CA ILE A 90 0.95 -9.46 5.25
C ILE A 90 1.17 -10.84 4.65
N THR A 91 1.50 -11.81 5.50
CA THR A 91 1.67 -13.20 5.13
C THR A 91 0.77 -14.12 5.95
N ALA A 92 0.62 -15.34 5.50
CA ALA A 92 0.05 -16.42 6.28
C ALA A 92 0.68 -17.75 5.91
N ARG A 93 0.61 -18.72 6.81
CA ARG A 93 0.87 -20.12 6.51
C ARG A 93 -0.45 -20.86 6.45
N GLU A 94 -0.77 -21.40 5.30
CA GLU A 94 -2.01 -22.14 5.05
C GLU A 94 -1.69 -23.55 4.56
N ALA A 95 -2.70 -24.42 4.42
CA ALA A 95 -2.50 -25.78 3.93
C ALA A 95 -1.89 -25.81 2.51
N ALA A 96 -2.12 -24.77 1.70
CA ALA A 96 -1.57 -24.64 0.36
C ALA A 96 -0.11 -24.17 0.32
N GLY A 97 0.43 -23.62 1.40
CA GLY A 97 1.79 -23.09 1.52
C GLY A 97 1.86 -21.71 2.19
N LEU A 98 2.95 -21.00 1.94
CA LEU A 98 3.14 -19.62 2.38
C LEU A 98 2.35 -18.69 1.47
N VAL A 99 1.47 -17.87 2.03
CA VAL A 99 0.64 -16.93 1.29
C VAL A 99 1.13 -15.50 1.52
N VAL A 100 1.49 -14.80 0.46
CA VAL A 100 1.78 -13.36 0.46
C VAL A 100 0.50 -12.63 0.05
N ARG A 101 -0.14 -11.99 1.02
CA ARG A 101 -1.44 -11.33 0.84
C ARG A 101 -1.30 -9.87 0.44
N MET A 102 -0.25 -9.19 0.94
CA MET A 102 -0.02 -7.78 0.70
C MET A 102 1.45 -7.50 0.36
N HIS A 103 1.69 -6.47 -0.47
CA HIS A 103 2.99 -6.12 -1.01
C HIS A 103 3.61 -4.97 -0.20
N PHE A 104 4.04 -5.31 1.02
CA PHE A 104 4.82 -4.45 1.90
C PHE A 104 6.09 -5.16 2.32
N ASP A 105 7.11 -4.40 2.72
CA ASP A 105 8.31 -4.98 3.31
C ASP A 105 7.95 -5.72 4.60
N TYR A 106 8.45 -6.96 4.70
CA TYR A 106 8.12 -7.85 5.80
C TYR A 106 9.21 -8.89 5.99
N ALA A 107 9.46 -9.31 7.21
CA ALA A 107 10.33 -10.44 7.47
C ALA A 107 9.91 -11.17 8.75
N ASP A 108 9.94 -12.51 8.67
CA ASP A 108 9.83 -13.40 9.81
C ASP A 108 10.75 -14.63 9.64
N ASP A 109 10.57 -15.66 10.46
CA ASP A 109 11.35 -16.90 10.38
C ASP A 109 11.05 -17.73 9.11
N SER A 110 9.95 -17.46 8.43
CA SER A 110 9.47 -18.23 7.28
C SER A 110 9.75 -17.58 5.94
N ILE A 111 9.81 -16.23 5.90
CA ILE A 111 9.82 -15.48 4.64
C ILE A 111 10.39 -14.08 4.83
N GLU A 112 11.01 -13.56 3.78
CA GLU A 112 11.40 -12.16 3.66
C GLU A 112 10.78 -11.58 2.40
N ILE A 113 10.21 -10.37 2.51
CA ILE A 113 9.58 -9.64 1.41
C ILE A 113 10.18 -8.26 1.35
N THR A 114 10.64 -7.84 0.18
CA THR A 114 11.06 -6.47 -0.10
C THR A 114 10.29 -5.94 -1.31
N THR A 115 9.94 -4.66 -1.26
CA THR A 115 9.12 -4.05 -2.31
C THR A 115 9.77 -2.78 -2.84
N SER A 116 9.54 -2.50 -4.11
CA SER A 116 9.90 -1.22 -4.72
C SER A 116 8.85 -0.79 -5.73
N ARG A 117 8.70 0.52 -5.92
CA ARG A 117 7.69 1.11 -6.80
C ARG A 117 8.29 2.31 -7.56
N ASN A 118 9.15 1.99 -8.51
CA ASN A 118 9.78 2.99 -9.40
C ASN A 118 9.00 3.08 -10.71
N GLU A 119 9.54 2.59 -11.82
CA GLU A 119 8.83 2.51 -13.11
C GLU A 119 7.77 1.41 -13.10
N GLU A 120 8.06 0.32 -12.42
CA GLU A 120 7.12 -0.79 -12.17
C GLU A 120 7.07 -1.10 -10.66
N ALA A 121 6.01 -1.79 -10.24
CA ALA A 121 5.97 -2.40 -8.92
C ALA A 121 6.75 -3.71 -8.96
N THR A 122 7.63 -3.88 -7.99
CA THR A 122 8.42 -5.10 -7.80
C THR A 122 8.24 -5.59 -6.38
N THR A 123 7.87 -6.85 -6.23
CA THR A 123 7.83 -7.55 -4.94
C THR A 123 8.77 -8.73 -5.02
N THR A 124 9.83 -8.69 -4.21
CA THR A 124 10.81 -9.77 -4.10
C THR A 124 10.53 -10.56 -2.84
N VAL A 125 10.39 -11.86 -2.98
CA VAL A 125 10.07 -12.79 -1.90
C VAL A 125 11.16 -13.84 -1.80
N ARG A 126 11.71 -14.01 -0.59
CA ARG A 126 12.71 -15.03 -0.27
C ARG A 126 12.16 -15.96 0.81
N PRO A 127 11.66 -17.15 0.46
CA PRO A 127 11.21 -18.11 1.45
C PRO A 127 12.40 -18.65 2.26
N ARG A 128 12.25 -18.72 3.57
CA ARG A 128 13.22 -19.29 4.51
C ARG A 128 12.88 -20.74 4.86
N VAL A 129 11.75 -21.23 4.38
CA VAL A 129 11.29 -22.62 4.52
C VAL A 129 10.97 -23.19 3.13
N HIS A 130 11.05 -24.53 3.00
CA HIS A 130 10.74 -25.22 1.75
C HIS A 130 9.25 -25.53 1.68
N ASP A 131 8.49 -24.62 1.07
CA ASP A 131 7.04 -24.74 0.91
C ASP A 131 6.60 -24.07 -0.41
N ASN A 132 5.36 -24.29 -0.84
CA ASN A 132 4.77 -23.51 -1.93
C ASN A 132 4.67 -22.05 -1.51
N VAL A 133 4.79 -21.13 -2.48
CA VAL A 133 4.56 -19.69 -2.23
C VAL A 133 3.42 -19.21 -3.10
N LEU A 134 2.38 -18.69 -2.48
CA LEU A 134 1.23 -18.10 -3.14
C LEU A 134 1.35 -16.57 -3.09
N LEU A 135 1.49 -15.94 -4.25
CA LEU A 135 1.62 -14.49 -4.40
C LEU A 135 0.31 -13.90 -4.85
N ARG A 136 -0.27 -12.98 -4.10
CA ARG A 136 -1.45 -12.24 -4.55
C ARG A 136 -1.11 -11.40 -5.77
N LEU A 137 -1.99 -11.43 -6.76
CA LEU A 137 -1.91 -10.57 -7.94
C LEU A 137 -2.88 -9.40 -7.75
N PRO A 138 -2.41 -8.13 -7.76
CA PRO A 138 -3.28 -6.97 -7.61
C PRO A 138 -4.34 -6.92 -8.71
N ALA A 139 -5.60 -6.67 -8.34
CA ALA A 139 -6.71 -6.68 -9.30
C ALA A 139 -6.63 -5.52 -10.32
N TRP A 140 -5.98 -4.43 -9.93
CA TRP A 140 -5.80 -3.25 -10.76
C TRP A 140 -4.58 -3.33 -11.71
N ALA A 141 -3.67 -4.29 -11.49
CA ALA A 141 -2.51 -4.49 -12.36
C ALA A 141 -2.96 -5.12 -13.68
N PRO A 142 -2.57 -4.57 -14.85
CA PRO A 142 -2.87 -5.18 -16.14
C PRO A 142 -2.22 -6.57 -16.23
N ALA A 143 -3.04 -7.59 -16.52
CA ALA A 143 -2.61 -8.99 -16.46
C ALA A 143 -1.41 -9.30 -17.37
N GLU A 144 -1.35 -8.66 -18.53
CA GLU A 144 -0.28 -8.79 -19.52
C GLU A 144 1.06 -8.22 -19.07
N THR A 145 1.04 -7.38 -18.02
CA THR A 145 2.27 -6.81 -17.44
C THR A 145 2.82 -7.63 -16.29
N VAL A 146 2.03 -8.56 -15.77
CA VAL A 146 2.43 -9.41 -14.64
C VAL A 146 3.48 -10.41 -15.09
N ARG A 147 4.63 -10.39 -14.42
CA ARG A 147 5.74 -11.31 -14.64
C ARG A 147 6.21 -11.87 -13.31
N ILE A 148 6.45 -13.18 -13.29
CA ILE A 148 7.01 -13.85 -12.14
C ILE A 148 8.28 -14.59 -12.57
N THR A 149 9.36 -14.38 -11.82
CA THR A 149 10.61 -15.10 -12.00
C THR A 149 11.00 -15.82 -10.72
N VAL A 150 11.70 -16.94 -10.87
CA VAL A 150 12.36 -17.66 -9.78
C VAL A 150 13.84 -17.79 -10.14
N ASP A 151 14.71 -17.26 -9.29
CA ASP A 151 16.15 -17.22 -9.49
C ASP A 151 16.53 -16.70 -10.90
N GLY A 152 15.84 -15.62 -11.33
CA GLY A 152 16.01 -14.95 -12.61
C GLY A 152 15.34 -15.64 -13.81
N ARG A 153 14.75 -16.82 -13.65
CA ARG A 153 14.04 -17.53 -14.73
C ARG A 153 12.55 -17.22 -14.70
N GLN A 154 12.00 -16.75 -15.80
CA GLN A 154 10.57 -16.50 -15.91
C GLN A 154 9.80 -17.81 -15.81
N ILE A 155 8.71 -17.79 -15.05
CA ILE A 155 7.78 -18.92 -14.89
C ILE A 155 6.36 -18.48 -15.21
N SER A 156 5.51 -19.45 -15.50
CA SER A 156 4.06 -19.27 -15.67
C SER A 156 3.34 -20.11 -14.62
N PRO A 157 3.20 -19.58 -13.38
CA PRO A 157 2.62 -20.36 -12.30
C PRO A 157 1.11 -20.55 -12.51
N LEU A 158 0.58 -21.62 -11.92
CA LEU A 158 -0.87 -21.79 -11.82
C LEU A 158 -1.46 -20.65 -10.99
N THR A 159 -2.54 -20.06 -11.49
CA THR A 159 -3.28 -19.03 -10.77
C THR A 159 -4.57 -19.62 -10.21
N VAL A 160 -4.76 -19.46 -8.91
CA VAL A 160 -5.98 -19.86 -8.19
C VAL A 160 -6.62 -18.60 -7.59
N GLY A 161 -7.77 -18.21 -8.11
CA GLY A 161 -8.38 -16.93 -7.78
C GLY A 161 -7.44 -15.76 -8.12
N ARG A 162 -7.02 -15.02 -7.11
CA ARG A 162 -6.06 -13.91 -7.24
C ARG A 162 -4.64 -14.27 -6.81
N PHE A 163 -4.31 -15.54 -6.67
CA PHE A 163 -2.99 -15.96 -6.21
C PHE A 163 -2.28 -16.79 -7.28
N ALA A 164 -1.05 -16.41 -7.58
CA ALA A 164 -0.12 -17.19 -8.38
C ALA A 164 0.63 -18.16 -7.46
N CYS A 165 0.53 -19.46 -7.72
CA CYS A 165 1.17 -20.49 -6.92
C CYS A 165 2.54 -20.85 -7.52
N VAL A 166 3.62 -20.50 -6.83
CA VAL A 166 4.98 -20.97 -7.15
C VAL A 166 5.20 -22.26 -6.38
N PRO A 167 5.29 -23.41 -7.08
CA PRO A 167 5.39 -24.70 -6.42
C PRO A 167 6.78 -24.87 -5.77
N LYS A 168 6.82 -25.53 -4.62
CA LYS A 168 8.04 -25.77 -3.85
C LYS A 168 9.13 -26.53 -4.63
N GLU A 169 8.73 -27.31 -5.63
CA GLU A 169 9.64 -28.05 -6.50
C GLU A 169 10.56 -27.13 -7.31
N LEU A 170 10.14 -25.86 -7.53
CA LEU A 170 10.96 -24.83 -8.17
C LEU A 170 11.78 -24.01 -7.17
N LEU A 171 11.60 -24.24 -5.87
CA LEU A 171 12.15 -23.41 -4.81
C LEU A 171 13.19 -24.17 -3.98
N ARG A 172 14.14 -23.41 -3.47
CA ARG A 172 15.04 -23.78 -2.38
C ARG A 172 14.91 -22.75 -1.28
N VAL A 173 15.37 -23.06 -0.08
CA VAL A 173 15.50 -22.06 0.97
C VAL A 173 16.40 -20.93 0.46
N GLY A 174 15.88 -19.70 0.46
CA GLY A 174 16.58 -18.52 -0.03
C GLY A 174 16.47 -18.28 -1.54
N SER A 175 15.71 -19.10 -2.31
CA SER A 175 15.37 -18.75 -3.70
C SER A 175 14.72 -17.38 -3.78
N GLU A 176 15.02 -16.65 -4.86
CA GLU A 176 14.45 -15.32 -5.10
C GLU A 176 13.25 -15.44 -6.06
N ILE A 177 12.06 -15.15 -5.52
CA ILE A 177 10.85 -15.03 -6.33
C ILE A 177 10.59 -13.55 -6.55
N VAL A 178 10.46 -13.11 -7.80
CA VAL A 178 10.18 -11.70 -8.12
C VAL A 178 8.89 -11.60 -8.90
N LEU A 179 7.91 -10.92 -8.32
CA LEU A 179 6.68 -10.49 -8.98
C LEU A 179 6.88 -9.05 -9.46
N ARG A 180 6.66 -8.80 -10.76
CA ARG A 180 6.65 -7.46 -11.36
C ARG A 180 5.35 -7.20 -12.08
N HIS A 181 4.89 -5.95 -12.05
CA HIS A 181 3.77 -5.49 -12.85
C HIS A 181 3.83 -3.97 -13.05
N ALA A 182 3.17 -3.48 -14.09
CA ALA A 182 3.10 -2.06 -14.39
C ALA A 182 2.34 -1.29 -13.30
N LEU A 183 2.65 0.01 -13.22
CA LEU A 183 1.94 1.02 -12.44
C LEU A 183 1.20 1.95 -13.43
N PRO A 184 0.03 1.55 -13.97
CA PRO A 184 -0.64 2.32 -15.01
C PRO A 184 -1.07 3.69 -14.48
N ALA A 185 -0.85 4.72 -15.30
CA ALA A 185 -1.39 6.04 -15.06
C ALA A 185 -2.88 6.06 -15.43
N ARG A 186 -3.71 6.65 -14.59
CA ARG A 186 -5.13 6.88 -14.86
C ARG A 186 -5.61 8.14 -14.17
N GLN A 187 -6.72 8.70 -14.66
CA GLN A 187 -7.43 9.78 -14.00
C GLN A 187 -8.84 9.34 -13.64
N THR A 188 -9.33 9.80 -12.50
CA THR A 188 -10.73 9.63 -12.08
C THR A 188 -11.31 10.96 -11.67
N THR A 189 -12.61 11.13 -11.87
CA THR A 189 -13.37 12.29 -11.40
C THR A 189 -14.37 11.82 -10.37
N GLU A 190 -14.34 12.44 -9.19
CA GLU A 190 -15.19 12.08 -8.07
C GLU A 190 -15.96 13.32 -7.60
N THR A 191 -17.27 13.18 -7.44
CA THR A 191 -18.10 14.22 -6.83
C THR A 191 -18.36 13.86 -5.38
N MET A 192 -17.96 14.75 -4.47
CA MET A 192 -18.14 14.56 -3.04
C MET A 192 -19.61 14.79 -2.65
N PRO A 193 -20.07 14.27 -1.51
CA PRO A 193 -21.45 14.48 -1.04
C PRO A 193 -21.85 15.95 -0.89
N ALA A 194 -20.89 16.86 -0.68
CA ALA A 194 -21.10 18.29 -0.63
C ALA A 194 -21.29 18.96 -2.00
N GLY A 195 -21.11 18.22 -3.10
CA GLY A 195 -21.24 18.71 -4.47
C GLY A 195 -19.93 19.08 -5.14
N ASP A 196 -18.84 19.19 -4.38
CA ASP A 196 -17.53 19.50 -4.93
C ASP A 196 -17.02 18.34 -5.80
N THR A 197 -16.44 18.65 -6.95
CA THR A 197 -15.90 17.66 -7.89
C THR A 197 -14.39 17.78 -7.96
N TYR A 198 -13.70 16.64 -7.84
CA TYR A 198 -12.25 16.54 -7.88
C TYR A 198 -11.80 15.58 -8.97
N GLN A 199 -10.69 15.92 -9.61
CA GLN A 199 -9.95 15.03 -10.50
C GLN A 199 -8.73 14.49 -9.76
N PHE A 200 -8.55 13.17 -9.81
CA PHE A 200 -7.41 12.48 -9.22
C PHE A 200 -6.55 11.85 -10.30
N ALA A 201 -5.25 12.12 -10.26
CA ALA A 201 -4.28 11.38 -11.04
C ALA A 201 -3.73 10.24 -10.18
N TRP A 202 -3.67 9.06 -10.78
CA TRP A 202 -3.21 7.84 -10.15
C TRP A 202 -2.00 7.27 -10.88
N ARG A 203 -1.14 6.62 -10.12
CA ARG A 203 -0.10 5.73 -10.61
C ARG A 203 -0.28 4.37 -9.89
N GLY A 204 -0.86 3.40 -10.61
CA GLY A 204 -1.31 2.16 -9.99
C GLY A 204 -2.40 2.42 -8.94
N ASP A 205 -2.10 2.15 -7.67
CA ASP A 205 -2.97 2.36 -6.51
C ASP A 205 -2.57 3.58 -5.64
N GLU A 206 -1.66 4.43 -6.13
CA GLU A 206 -1.23 5.66 -5.47
C GLU A 206 -1.86 6.89 -6.14
N ILE A 207 -2.28 7.87 -5.32
CA ILE A 207 -2.69 9.19 -5.80
C ILE A 207 -1.44 10.04 -5.95
N VAL A 208 -1.19 10.54 -7.17
CA VAL A 208 -0.02 11.36 -7.50
C VAL A 208 -0.37 12.81 -7.78
N GLY A 209 -1.65 13.15 -7.83
CA GLY A 209 -2.12 14.53 -7.98
C GLY A 209 -3.62 14.65 -7.82
N VAL A 210 -4.09 15.84 -7.46
CA VAL A 210 -5.51 16.20 -7.35
C VAL A 210 -5.76 17.60 -7.92
N HIS A 211 -6.94 17.81 -8.50
CA HIS A 211 -7.43 19.10 -8.97
C HIS A 211 -8.96 19.21 -8.77
N PRO A 212 -9.53 20.35 -8.31
CA PRO A 212 -8.82 21.51 -7.80
C PRO A 212 -8.10 21.22 -6.48
N ASN A 213 -7.06 21.97 -6.20
CA ASN A 213 -6.25 21.81 -5.01
C ASN A 213 -6.01 23.18 -4.35
N ASP A 214 -7.11 23.90 -4.12
CA ASP A 214 -7.13 25.29 -3.66
C ASP A 214 -6.90 25.42 -2.15
N TRP A 215 -6.68 24.32 -1.47
CA TRP A 215 -6.39 24.34 -0.05
C TRP A 215 -5.00 24.93 0.20
N PRO A 216 -4.86 25.81 1.19
CA PRO A 216 -3.55 26.40 1.53
C PRO A 216 -2.50 25.35 1.88
N MET A 217 -2.92 24.11 2.06
CA MET A 217 -2.13 22.97 2.51
C MET A 217 -2.66 21.68 1.92
N PRO A 218 -2.43 21.44 0.62
CA PRO A 218 -2.96 20.27 -0.07
C PRO A 218 -2.33 18.97 0.45
N PHE A 219 -3.15 17.96 0.68
CA PHE A 219 -2.69 16.64 1.11
C PHE A 219 -1.98 15.88 -0.03
N TYR A 220 -2.40 16.11 -1.26
CA TYR A 220 -1.79 15.54 -2.46
C TYR A 220 -1.14 16.62 -3.31
N PRO A 221 -0.14 16.29 -4.14
CA PRO A 221 0.37 17.21 -5.14
C PRO A 221 -0.75 17.76 -6.03
N THR A 222 -0.60 19.01 -6.45
CA THR A 222 -1.53 19.59 -7.42
C THR A 222 -1.38 18.89 -8.76
N LEU A 223 -2.49 18.49 -9.35
CA LEU A 223 -2.51 17.97 -10.70
C LEU A 223 -2.26 19.15 -11.66
N GLU A 224 -1.16 19.12 -12.40
CA GLU A 224 -0.94 20.06 -13.49
C GLU A 224 -1.94 19.77 -14.61
N THR A 225 -2.98 20.61 -14.72
CA THR A 225 -3.88 20.58 -15.86
C THR A 225 -3.16 21.31 -17.01
N ARG A 226 -2.82 20.58 -18.06
CA ARG A 226 -2.49 21.26 -19.34
C ARG A 226 -3.75 21.98 -19.79
N GLU A 227 -3.68 23.32 -19.91
CA GLU A 227 -4.71 24.03 -20.63
C GLU A 227 -4.79 23.42 -22.05
N PRO A 228 -5.99 23.14 -22.56
CA PRO A 228 -6.11 22.71 -23.94
C PRO A 228 -5.65 23.85 -24.83
N ASP A 229 -4.67 23.59 -25.71
CA ASP A 229 -4.23 24.49 -26.79
C ASP A 229 -5.39 24.84 -27.74
#